data_4191adbee09da52e47d5ada899d5d432
#
_entry.id   4191adbee09da52e47d5ada899d5d432
#
_cell.length_a   1.000
_cell.length_b   1.000
_cell.length_c   1.000
_cell.angle_alpha   90.00
_cell.angle_beta   90.00
_cell.angle_gamma   90.00
#
_symmetry.space_group_name_H-M   'P 1'
#
loop_
_entity.id
_entity.type
_entity.pdbx_description
1 polymer ?
#
loop_
_entity_poly.entity_id
_entity_poly.type
_entity_poly.pdbx_seq_one_letter_code
_entity_poly.pdbx_strand_id
1 'polypeptide(L)'
;MTLKSTLYACLSLLVICTTLSCTQEDRIDYSSQVKPILNARCLACHGGVRKQGGFSLLFEKEALATLPSGNKGIVPHSAKRSEMIRRLTLEDQEERMPYKEHKLSDDEIDILTKWVNQGAEWGEHWAYQSLKKPVIPQSDDSNWGSNHIDAYILSKLESNELTPSPVAEPAILARRLSLDMIGYPLGYTDVQSFLDDPTDEQYEQLVDTLLFSSHYGEKWTSMWLDLARYADTKGYERDDNRNIWRYRDWVIKALNEDKGYDQFITEQLAGDLLENPTDEQYLATAFHRNTMTNDEGGTDNEEFRNAAIIDRVNTTWEALMGTTFACVQCHSHPYDPFTHEEYYQSFAIFNNTRDEDSFADYPVLRHLDSIQLEKVNSFRSWLSTTTTPEHADEIATFLKTIAPAQNSLTTDKFVNSELSDTKWLSMRNNSSARLKNVDLTGRDHLIFRHIPRVDKGSLQLHIDAPDGQVIGTFDIVKPDKSGWIESAIDIKSIDGTHDIYFTYENNKLKDPDQNGITFDWFYFTQMLPEDDLTSKEYKKQFWELIEADVPATPIMIENPERLKRATHLFAKGSWLSPEQS
;
A
#
# COMPACT_ATOMS: atom_id res chain seq x y z
N MET A 1 -7.22 48.65 -66.51
CA MET A 1 -6.58 48.54 -65.20
C MET A 1 -5.31 47.71 -65.42
N THR A 2 -4.18 48.35 -65.31
CA THR A 2 -2.90 47.87 -65.82
C THR A 2 -2.19 46.91 -64.86
N LEU A 3 -1.50 45.94 -65.39
CA LEU A 3 -0.70 44.89 -64.74
C LEU A 3 0.20 45.44 -63.53
N LYS A 4 0.52 46.72 -63.58
CA LYS A 4 1.32 47.39 -62.55
C LYS A 4 0.57 47.61 -61.23
N SER A 5 -0.75 47.83 -61.25
CA SER A 5 -1.53 48.06 -60.01
C SER A 5 -1.76 46.73 -59.24
N THR A 6 -1.84 45.61 -59.94
CA THR A 6 -1.95 44.27 -59.34
C THR A 6 -0.63 43.83 -58.70
N LEU A 7 0.52 44.18 -59.30
CA LEU A 7 1.85 43.87 -58.74
C LEU A 7 2.14 44.63 -57.46
N TYR A 8 1.74 45.91 -57.36
CA TYR A 8 1.89 46.71 -56.14
C TYR A 8 0.96 46.24 -55.02
N ALA A 9 -0.26 45.81 -55.36
CA ALA A 9 -1.19 45.23 -54.38
C ALA A 9 -0.68 43.87 -53.84
N CYS A 10 -0.11 43.00 -54.66
CA CYS A 10 0.50 41.75 -54.23
C CYS A 10 1.78 41.98 -53.42
N LEU A 11 2.63 42.95 -53.78
CA LEU A 11 3.84 43.29 -53.01
C LEU A 11 3.49 43.91 -51.65
N SER A 12 2.44 44.74 -51.57
CA SER A 12 1.97 45.33 -50.30
C SER A 12 1.36 44.25 -49.40
N LEU A 13 0.65 43.24 -49.94
CA LEU A 13 0.13 42.12 -49.15
C LEU A 13 1.29 41.20 -48.65
N LEU A 14 2.33 40.99 -49.47
CA LEU A 14 3.49 40.18 -49.07
C LEU A 14 4.29 40.85 -47.95
N VAL A 15 4.44 42.17 -47.98
CA VAL A 15 5.14 42.94 -46.93
C VAL A 15 4.31 42.97 -45.64
N ILE A 16 2.99 43.00 -45.70
CA ILE A 16 2.11 42.92 -44.52
C ILE A 16 2.13 41.50 -43.91
N CYS A 17 2.24 40.44 -44.73
CA CYS A 17 2.39 39.06 -44.22
C CYS A 17 3.76 38.79 -43.56
N THR A 18 4.83 39.49 -43.93
CA THR A 18 6.15 39.28 -43.34
C THR A 18 6.37 40.06 -42.05
N THR A 19 5.49 41.02 -41.72
CA THR A 19 5.57 41.76 -40.44
C THR A 19 4.66 41.19 -39.34
N LEU A 20 3.87 40.17 -39.60
CA LEU A 20 3.13 39.36 -38.64
C LEU A 20 3.89 38.08 -38.27
N SER A 21 5.23 38.15 -38.20
CA SER A 21 6.00 37.19 -37.43
C SER A 21 5.72 37.55 -35.96
N CYS A 22 4.66 36.99 -35.42
CA CYS A 22 4.48 36.92 -33.96
C CYS A 22 5.75 36.27 -33.43
N THR A 23 6.64 37.06 -32.85
CA THR A 23 7.56 36.55 -31.83
C THR A 23 6.65 35.96 -30.79
N GLN A 24 6.47 34.65 -30.81
CA GLN A 24 5.87 33.92 -29.71
C GLN A 24 6.80 34.20 -28.55
N GLU A 25 6.46 35.18 -27.70
CA GLU A 25 7.17 35.34 -26.42
C GLU A 25 7.16 33.97 -25.76
N ASP A 26 8.34 33.47 -25.42
CA ASP A 26 8.49 32.20 -24.73
C ASP A 26 7.58 32.22 -23.50
N ARG A 27 6.51 31.44 -23.56
CA ARG A 27 5.53 31.37 -22.49
C ARG A 27 6.23 30.75 -21.28
N ILE A 28 6.20 31.45 -20.16
CA ILE A 28 6.77 30.97 -18.91
C ILE A 28 5.96 29.75 -18.45
N ASP A 29 6.66 28.62 -18.29
CA ASP A 29 6.08 27.40 -17.72
C ASP A 29 6.08 27.45 -16.19
N TYR A 30 4.88 27.33 -15.62
CA TYR A 30 4.71 27.39 -14.19
C TYR A 30 5.48 26.30 -13.44
N SER A 31 5.39 25.05 -13.93
CA SER A 31 5.91 23.88 -13.22
C SER A 31 7.44 23.83 -13.21
N SER A 32 8.07 24.18 -14.33
CA SER A 32 9.54 24.08 -14.48
C SER A 32 10.29 25.37 -14.11
N GLN A 33 9.64 26.55 -14.22
CA GLN A 33 10.31 27.83 -14.04
C GLN A 33 9.83 28.60 -12.81
N VAL A 34 8.51 28.66 -12.55
CA VAL A 34 7.92 29.47 -11.47
C VAL A 34 7.88 28.70 -10.16
N LYS A 35 7.32 27.50 -10.16
CA LYS A 35 7.11 26.70 -8.95
C LYS A 35 8.41 26.42 -8.17
N PRO A 36 9.55 26.11 -8.80
CA PRO A 36 10.83 25.97 -8.08
C PRO A 36 11.25 27.23 -7.31
N ILE A 37 11.03 28.42 -7.90
CA ILE A 37 11.33 29.69 -7.23
C ILE A 37 10.40 29.88 -6.02
N LEU A 38 9.09 29.68 -6.21
CA LEU A 38 8.11 29.80 -5.13
C LEU A 38 8.40 28.83 -3.99
N ASN A 39 8.74 27.59 -4.29
CA ASN A 39 9.07 26.56 -3.31
C ASN A 39 10.33 26.95 -2.49
N ALA A 40 11.38 27.37 -3.16
CA ALA A 40 12.66 27.67 -2.51
C ALA A 40 12.64 28.98 -1.70
N ARG A 41 11.84 29.98 -2.14
CA ARG A 41 11.95 31.36 -1.64
C ARG A 41 10.71 31.86 -0.91
N CYS A 42 9.52 31.26 -1.09
CA CYS A 42 8.26 31.88 -0.67
C CYS A 42 7.43 30.98 0.26
N LEU A 43 7.32 29.66 -0.02
CA LEU A 43 6.37 28.77 0.65
C LEU A 43 6.66 28.57 2.14
N ALA A 44 7.89 28.71 2.61
CA ALA A 44 8.21 28.62 4.04
C ALA A 44 7.41 29.61 4.91
N CYS A 45 7.06 30.77 4.33
CA CYS A 45 6.29 31.83 4.99
C CYS A 45 4.86 32.00 4.42
N HIS A 46 4.64 31.61 3.17
CA HIS A 46 3.40 31.79 2.41
C HIS A 46 2.79 30.45 1.95
N GLY A 47 3.05 29.36 2.69
CA GLY A 47 2.45 28.04 2.47
C GLY A 47 1.24 27.79 3.36
N GLY A 48 0.70 26.55 3.31
CA GLY A 48 -0.55 26.18 3.97
C GLY A 48 -0.58 26.38 5.49
N VAL A 49 0.54 26.14 6.19
CA VAL A 49 0.64 26.26 7.65
C VAL A 49 0.91 27.70 8.08
N ARG A 50 1.70 28.44 7.31
CA ARG A 50 2.01 29.84 7.55
C ARG A 50 1.48 30.69 6.40
N LYS A 51 0.60 31.63 6.71
CA LYS A 51 0.02 32.59 5.76
C LYS A 51 0.37 34.01 6.22
N GLN A 52 1.67 34.36 6.20
CA GLN A 52 2.10 35.68 6.65
C GLN A 52 1.47 36.77 5.79
N GLY A 53 0.94 37.82 6.43
CA GLY A 53 0.18 38.86 5.76
C GLY A 53 -1.15 38.39 5.14
N GLY A 54 -1.61 37.20 5.46
CA GLY A 54 -2.81 36.58 4.85
C GLY A 54 -2.59 36.07 3.41
N PHE A 55 -1.33 36.08 2.94
CA PHE A 55 -0.96 35.61 1.60
C PHE A 55 -0.53 34.15 1.62
N SER A 56 -1.08 33.35 0.71
CA SER A 56 -0.69 31.95 0.49
C SER A 56 -0.47 31.71 -1.00
N LEU A 57 0.60 30.98 -1.30
CA LEU A 57 0.98 30.54 -2.64
C LEU A 57 0.76 29.04 -2.84
N LEU A 58 0.01 28.41 -1.93
CA LEU A 58 -0.24 26.97 -2.02
C LEU A 58 -1.27 26.63 -3.11
N PHE A 59 -2.34 27.40 -3.17
CA PHE A 59 -3.41 27.22 -4.15
C PHE A 59 -3.66 28.52 -4.93
N GLU A 60 -3.94 28.40 -6.22
CA GLU A 60 -4.23 29.53 -7.10
C GLU A 60 -5.29 30.47 -6.50
N LYS A 61 -6.41 29.92 -6.02
CA LYS A 61 -7.52 30.68 -5.41
C LYS A 61 -7.05 31.54 -4.24
N GLU A 62 -6.11 31.04 -3.42
CA GLU A 62 -5.57 31.77 -2.26
C GLU A 62 -4.58 32.85 -2.71
N ALA A 63 -3.75 32.55 -3.70
CA ALA A 63 -2.76 33.50 -4.22
C ALA A 63 -3.40 34.70 -4.93
N LEU A 64 -4.53 34.51 -5.58
CA LEU A 64 -5.31 35.56 -6.28
C LEU A 64 -6.29 36.29 -5.35
N ALA A 65 -6.45 35.86 -4.10
CA ALA A 65 -7.36 36.49 -3.14
C ALA A 65 -6.92 37.92 -2.76
N THR A 66 -7.87 38.70 -2.27
CA THR A 66 -7.57 40.02 -1.68
C THR A 66 -6.99 39.83 -0.28
N LEU A 67 -5.85 40.45 -0.03
CA LEU A 67 -5.16 40.39 1.25
C LEU A 67 -5.87 41.23 2.32
N PRO A 68 -5.61 40.99 3.62
CA PRO A 68 -6.16 41.80 4.71
C PRO A 68 -5.80 43.32 4.59
N SER A 69 -4.70 43.65 3.89
CA SER A 69 -4.31 45.00 3.57
C SER A 69 -5.20 45.71 2.55
N GLY A 70 -6.10 45.01 1.90
CA GLY A 70 -6.91 45.51 0.78
C GLY A 70 -6.25 45.37 -0.59
N ASN A 71 -4.95 45.05 -0.65
CA ASN A 71 -4.23 44.80 -1.90
C ASN A 71 -4.42 43.36 -2.40
N LYS A 72 -4.11 43.13 -3.68
CA LYS A 72 -4.04 41.75 -4.21
C LYS A 72 -2.58 41.29 -4.23
N GLY A 73 -2.35 40.06 -3.75
CA GLY A 73 -1.04 39.43 -3.79
C GLY A 73 -0.55 39.28 -5.23
N ILE A 74 -1.37 38.71 -6.09
CA ILE A 74 -1.16 38.57 -7.53
C ILE A 74 -2.37 39.14 -8.29
N VAL A 75 -2.09 39.95 -9.31
CA VAL A 75 -3.08 40.45 -10.26
C VAL A 75 -2.72 39.90 -11.64
N PRO A 76 -3.44 38.89 -12.17
CA PRO A 76 -3.19 38.35 -13.49
C PRO A 76 -3.09 39.48 -14.55
N HIS A 77 -2.18 39.31 -15.49
CA HIS A 77 -1.86 40.29 -16.56
C HIS A 77 -1.34 41.64 -16.06
N SER A 78 -0.91 41.74 -14.79
CA SER A 78 -0.41 43.03 -14.28
C SER A 78 0.58 42.89 -13.10
N ALA A 79 1.83 42.63 -13.41
CA ALA A 79 2.91 42.62 -12.41
C ALA A 79 2.99 43.92 -11.60
N LYS A 80 2.74 45.07 -12.27
CA LYS A 80 2.76 46.38 -11.63
C LYS A 80 1.73 46.57 -10.51
N ARG A 81 0.58 45.85 -10.59
CA ARG A 81 -0.49 45.89 -9.57
C ARG A 81 -0.42 44.74 -8.58
N SER A 82 0.56 43.86 -8.74
CA SER A 82 0.74 42.67 -7.88
C SER A 82 1.67 43.05 -6.71
N GLU A 83 1.13 42.94 -5.49
CA GLU A 83 1.88 43.25 -4.27
C GLU A 83 3.11 42.35 -4.12
N MET A 84 3.03 41.09 -4.55
CA MET A 84 4.17 40.16 -4.58
C MET A 84 5.35 40.77 -5.38
N ILE A 85 5.13 41.12 -6.65
CA ILE A 85 6.19 41.69 -7.50
C ILE A 85 6.72 43.00 -6.95
N ARG A 86 5.83 43.86 -6.46
CA ARG A 86 6.26 45.14 -5.82
C ARG A 86 7.23 44.86 -4.67
N ARG A 87 6.92 43.90 -3.79
CA ARG A 87 7.77 43.61 -2.63
C ARG A 87 9.09 42.92 -2.99
N LEU A 88 9.17 42.21 -4.10
CA LEU A 88 10.43 41.63 -4.57
C LEU A 88 11.44 42.69 -5.04
N THR A 89 10.96 43.87 -5.48
CA THR A 89 11.78 44.94 -6.08
C THR A 89 12.10 46.08 -5.13
N LEU A 90 11.66 46.03 -3.87
CA LEU A 90 11.97 47.10 -2.88
C LEU A 90 13.44 47.04 -2.44
N GLU A 91 14.02 48.20 -2.19
CA GLU A 91 15.36 48.32 -1.61
C GLU A 91 15.34 48.18 -0.07
N ASP A 92 14.26 48.62 0.57
CA ASP A 92 14.09 48.52 2.02
C ASP A 92 13.93 47.07 2.48
N GLN A 93 14.90 46.58 3.25
CA GLN A 93 14.92 45.20 3.77
C GLN A 93 13.78 44.87 4.75
N GLU A 94 13.20 45.87 5.40
CA GLU A 94 12.07 45.67 6.32
C GLU A 94 10.74 45.49 5.57
N GLU A 95 10.64 45.89 4.31
CA GLU A 95 9.47 45.73 3.48
C GLU A 95 9.68 44.75 2.32
N ARG A 96 10.94 44.50 1.93
CA ARG A 96 11.27 43.61 0.82
C ARG A 96 10.99 42.12 1.18
N MET A 97 10.63 41.36 0.18
CA MET A 97 10.55 39.90 0.23
C MET A 97 11.68 39.25 -0.61
N PRO A 98 12.26 38.12 -0.17
CA PRO A 98 12.06 37.46 1.12
C PRO A 98 12.53 38.33 2.31
N TYR A 99 11.75 38.28 3.41
CA TYR A 99 11.97 39.16 4.57
C TYR A 99 13.28 38.87 5.29
N LYS A 100 14.17 39.84 5.35
CA LYS A 100 15.51 39.75 5.98
C LYS A 100 16.41 38.65 5.39
N GLU A 101 16.11 38.16 4.19
CA GLU A 101 16.92 37.20 3.46
C GLU A 101 17.57 37.81 2.21
N HIS A 102 18.38 37.01 1.51
CA HIS A 102 18.98 37.44 0.25
C HIS A 102 17.91 37.75 -0.80
N LYS A 103 18.11 38.87 -1.51
CA LYS A 103 17.26 39.25 -2.65
C LYS A 103 17.25 38.13 -3.69
N LEU A 104 16.10 37.93 -4.36
CA LEU A 104 16.04 37.08 -5.55
C LEU A 104 16.97 37.61 -6.63
N SER A 105 17.49 36.73 -7.47
CA SER A 105 18.25 37.14 -8.65
C SER A 105 17.36 37.94 -9.63
N ASP A 106 18.00 38.74 -10.47
CA ASP A 106 17.25 39.51 -11.47
C ASP A 106 16.52 38.57 -12.45
N ASP A 107 17.07 37.38 -12.75
CA ASP A 107 16.44 36.34 -13.58
C ASP A 107 15.20 35.73 -12.88
N GLU A 108 15.28 35.44 -11.56
CA GLU A 108 14.11 34.92 -10.80
C GLU A 108 12.98 35.97 -10.78
N ILE A 109 13.33 37.28 -10.60
CA ILE A 109 12.34 38.36 -10.63
C ILE A 109 11.74 38.54 -12.03
N ASP A 110 12.55 38.41 -13.08
CA ASP A 110 12.09 38.52 -14.47
C ASP A 110 11.11 37.39 -14.81
N ILE A 111 11.44 36.14 -14.46
CA ILE A 111 10.56 34.98 -14.64
C ILE A 111 9.21 35.23 -13.95
N LEU A 112 9.20 35.60 -12.67
CA LEU A 112 7.97 35.85 -11.92
C LEU A 112 7.16 37.00 -12.51
N THR A 113 7.85 38.07 -12.97
CA THR A 113 7.23 39.25 -13.58
C THR A 113 6.57 38.89 -14.92
N LYS A 114 7.28 38.16 -15.79
CA LYS A 114 6.75 37.66 -17.06
C LYS A 114 5.56 36.71 -16.85
N TRP A 115 5.67 35.77 -15.93
CA TRP A 115 4.57 34.87 -15.57
C TRP A 115 3.31 35.62 -15.17
N VAL A 116 3.43 36.60 -14.26
CA VAL A 116 2.27 37.42 -13.83
C VAL A 116 1.70 38.20 -15.01
N ASN A 117 2.51 38.78 -15.88
CA ASN A 117 2.05 39.55 -17.03
C ASN A 117 1.41 38.65 -18.11
N GLN A 118 1.83 37.40 -18.23
CA GLN A 118 1.23 36.42 -19.12
C GLN A 118 -0.06 35.80 -18.58
N GLY A 119 -0.51 36.20 -17.39
CA GLY A 119 -1.79 35.78 -16.83
C GLY A 119 -1.71 35.08 -15.50
N ALA A 120 -0.51 34.86 -14.96
CA ALA A 120 -0.26 34.09 -13.73
C ALA A 120 -0.96 32.70 -13.79
N GLU A 121 -0.89 32.04 -14.95
CA GLU A 121 -1.49 30.73 -15.10
C GLU A 121 -0.75 29.69 -14.26
N TRP A 122 -1.49 29.00 -13.43
CA TRP A 122 -1.01 27.89 -12.63
C TRP A 122 -1.02 26.63 -13.49
N GLY A 123 0.10 25.92 -13.47
CA GLY A 123 0.22 24.62 -14.15
C GLY A 123 0.13 23.48 -13.12
N GLU A 124 -0.32 22.36 -13.58
CA GLU A 124 -0.17 21.11 -12.81
C GLU A 124 1.32 20.77 -12.69
N HIS A 125 1.70 20.14 -11.58
CA HIS A 125 3.06 19.64 -11.42
C HIS A 125 3.39 18.68 -12.55
N TRP A 126 4.60 18.78 -13.11
CA TRP A 126 5.02 18.01 -14.30
C TRP A 126 4.79 16.48 -14.15
N ALA A 127 4.94 15.94 -12.93
CA ALA A 127 4.75 14.51 -12.64
C ALA A 127 3.28 14.05 -12.80
N TYR A 128 2.31 14.98 -12.76
CA TYR A 128 0.87 14.68 -12.86
C TYR A 128 0.26 15.13 -14.20
N GLN A 129 1.09 15.69 -15.09
CA GLN A 129 0.63 16.06 -16.43
C GLN A 129 0.57 14.84 -17.33
N SER A 130 -0.42 14.83 -18.23
CA SER A 130 -0.48 13.81 -19.28
C SER A 130 0.80 13.78 -20.12
N LEU A 131 1.36 12.61 -20.33
CA LEU A 131 2.57 12.43 -21.12
C LEU A 131 2.35 12.96 -22.56
N LYS A 132 3.31 13.78 -23.02
CA LYS A 132 3.36 14.25 -24.40
C LYS A 132 4.54 13.57 -25.09
N LYS A 133 4.34 13.15 -26.34
CA LYS A 133 5.46 12.60 -27.13
C LYS A 133 6.50 13.70 -27.33
N PRO A 134 7.72 13.57 -26.82
CA PRO A 134 8.74 14.59 -26.95
C PRO A 134 9.28 14.64 -28.38
N VAL A 135 9.81 15.80 -28.77
CA VAL A 135 10.60 15.93 -30.01
C VAL A 135 12.01 15.44 -29.69
N ILE A 136 12.43 14.40 -30.42
CA ILE A 136 13.78 13.86 -30.25
C ILE A 136 14.77 14.84 -30.88
N PRO A 137 15.79 15.31 -30.14
CA PRO A 137 16.80 16.19 -30.67
C PRO A 137 17.53 15.56 -31.85
N GLN A 138 17.85 16.36 -32.85
CA GLN A 138 18.74 15.95 -33.94
C GLN A 138 20.14 16.49 -33.63
N SER A 139 21.13 15.63 -33.77
CA SER A 139 22.54 15.97 -33.57
C SER A 139 23.28 15.97 -34.90
N ASP A 140 24.36 16.75 -34.95
CA ASP A 140 25.29 16.78 -36.06
C ASP A 140 26.11 15.48 -36.15
N ASP A 141 26.34 14.77 -35.05
CA ASP A 141 26.97 13.44 -35.00
C ASP A 141 25.90 12.34 -34.94
N SER A 142 25.34 12.00 -36.08
CA SER A 142 24.31 10.95 -36.19
C SER A 142 24.83 9.53 -35.95
N ASN A 143 26.14 9.34 -35.79
CA ASN A 143 26.77 8.03 -35.59
C ASN A 143 27.02 7.71 -34.10
N TRP A 144 26.84 8.68 -33.20
CA TRP A 144 26.97 8.44 -31.77
C TRP A 144 25.62 8.08 -31.17
N GLY A 145 25.60 6.97 -30.42
CA GLY A 145 24.40 6.50 -29.77
C GLY A 145 23.51 5.61 -30.62
N SER A 146 22.72 4.77 -29.98
CA SER A 146 21.85 3.78 -30.62
C SER A 146 20.37 3.98 -30.32
N ASN A 147 20.01 4.90 -29.43
CA ASN A 147 18.65 5.10 -28.97
C ASN A 147 18.30 6.58 -28.71
N HIS A 148 17.03 6.83 -28.37
CA HIS A 148 16.53 8.19 -28.14
C HIS A 148 17.15 8.86 -26.89
N ILE A 149 17.55 8.10 -25.88
CA ILE A 149 18.20 8.65 -24.68
C ILE A 149 19.57 9.22 -25.07
N ASP A 150 20.31 8.50 -25.89
CA ASP A 150 21.59 8.97 -26.40
C ASP A 150 21.46 10.29 -27.18
N ALA A 151 20.38 10.46 -27.98
CA ALA A 151 20.12 11.69 -28.68
C ALA A 151 19.95 12.89 -27.75
N TYR A 152 19.26 12.73 -26.61
CA TYR A 152 19.15 13.78 -25.59
C TYR A 152 20.48 14.06 -24.89
N ILE A 153 21.25 13.02 -24.58
CA ILE A 153 22.57 13.16 -23.95
C ILE A 153 23.51 13.90 -24.89
N LEU A 154 23.57 13.48 -26.16
CA LEU A 154 24.44 14.11 -27.15
C LEU A 154 24.10 15.59 -27.36
N SER A 155 22.82 15.91 -27.54
CA SER A 155 22.34 17.30 -27.66
C SER A 155 22.74 18.16 -26.46
N LYS A 156 22.72 17.56 -25.24
CA LYS A 156 23.14 18.26 -24.03
C LYS A 156 24.65 18.45 -23.96
N LEU A 157 25.44 17.47 -24.40
CA LEU A 157 26.89 17.60 -24.52
C LEU A 157 27.26 18.70 -25.51
N GLU A 158 26.70 18.68 -26.73
CA GLU A 158 26.92 19.69 -27.76
C GLU A 158 26.58 21.10 -27.27
N SER A 159 25.46 21.27 -26.58
CA SER A 159 25.06 22.58 -26.02
C SER A 159 26.01 23.13 -24.96
N ASN A 160 26.88 22.28 -24.38
CA ASN A 160 27.93 22.64 -23.44
C ASN A 160 29.33 22.54 -24.05
N GLU A 161 29.46 22.44 -25.38
CA GLU A 161 30.74 22.34 -26.10
C GLU A 161 31.58 21.13 -25.64
N LEU A 162 30.91 20.03 -25.24
CA LEU A 162 31.55 18.78 -24.78
C LEU A 162 31.39 17.69 -25.85
N THR A 163 32.40 16.82 -25.96
CA THR A 163 32.37 15.64 -26.80
C THR A 163 32.12 14.38 -25.96
N PRO A 164 31.45 13.36 -26.49
CA PRO A 164 31.30 12.07 -25.82
C PRO A 164 32.66 11.40 -25.52
N SER A 165 32.73 10.69 -24.41
CA SER A 165 33.89 9.84 -24.13
C SER A 165 33.93 8.63 -25.09
N PRO A 166 35.11 8.07 -25.37
CA PRO A 166 35.23 6.86 -26.16
C PRO A 166 34.54 5.67 -25.45
N VAL A 167 34.14 4.67 -26.22
CA VAL A 167 33.61 3.41 -25.70
C VAL A 167 34.60 2.77 -24.73
N ALA A 168 34.11 2.23 -23.63
CA ALA A 168 34.94 1.57 -22.61
C ALA A 168 35.59 0.30 -23.20
N GLU A 169 36.77 -0.05 -22.68
CA GLU A 169 37.43 -1.31 -23.01
C GLU A 169 36.51 -2.51 -22.69
N PRO A 170 36.51 -3.58 -23.50
CA PRO A 170 35.57 -4.71 -23.37
C PRO A 170 35.50 -5.30 -21.95
N ALA A 171 36.65 -5.47 -21.28
CA ALA A 171 36.69 -5.99 -19.91
C ALA A 171 36.00 -5.04 -18.88
N ILE A 172 36.14 -3.72 -19.07
CA ILE A 172 35.50 -2.72 -18.22
C ILE A 172 34.00 -2.71 -18.50
N LEU A 173 33.60 -2.82 -19.77
CA LEU A 173 32.20 -2.86 -20.18
C LEU A 173 31.49 -4.09 -19.62
N ALA A 174 32.08 -5.29 -19.77
CA ALA A 174 31.53 -6.53 -19.21
C ALA A 174 31.40 -6.47 -17.68
N ARG A 175 32.41 -5.91 -16.98
CA ARG A 175 32.36 -5.72 -15.54
C ARG A 175 31.24 -4.77 -15.11
N ARG A 176 31.08 -3.63 -15.78
CA ARG A 176 29.99 -2.66 -15.49
C ARG A 176 28.64 -3.30 -15.71
N LEU A 177 28.44 -3.96 -16.84
CA LEU A 177 27.21 -4.65 -17.18
C LEU A 177 26.83 -5.70 -16.12
N SER A 178 27.79 -6.54 -15.70
CA SER A 178 27.56 -7.55 -14.66
C SER A 178 27.14 -6.93 -13.33
N LEU A 179 27.85 -5.87 -12.88
CA LEU A 179 27.52 -5.17 -11.64
C LEU A 179 26.16 -4.51 -11.69
N ASP A 180 25.79 -3.94 -12.84
CA ASP A 180 24.51 -3.27 -13.01
C ASP A 180 23.34 -4.26 -13.09
N MET A 181 23.53 -5.42 -13.69
CA MET A 181 22.45 -6.39 -13.90
C MET A 181 22.28 -7.39 -12.76
N ILE A 182 23.38 -7.94 -12.22
CA ILE A 182 23.35 -9.02 -11.23
C ILE A 182 24.08 -8.71 -9.90
N GLY A 183 24.71 -7.53 -9.79
CA GLY A 183 25.29 -7.04 -8.54
C GLY A 183 26.71 -7.52 -8.24
N TYR A 184 27.30 -8.41 -9.05
CA TYR A 184 28.68 -8.85 -8.92
C TYR A 184 29.35 -9.10 -10.28
N PRO A 185 30.69 -9.03 -10.37
CA PRO A 185 31.39 -9.25 -11.64
C PRO A 185 31.39 -10.74 -12.01
N LEU A 186 31.13 -11.03 -13.28
CA LEU A 186 31.27 -12.37 -13.83
C LEU A 186 32.75 -12.86 -13.80
N GLY A 187 32.92 -14.17 -13.76
CA GLY A 187 34.21 -14.80 -13.93
C GLY A 187 34.77 -14.63 -15.34
N TYR A 188 36.12 -14.78 -15.49
CA TYR A 188 36.79 -14.63 -16.80
C TYR A 188 36.20 -15.58 -17.87
N THR A 189 35.91 -16.82 -17.49
CA THR A 189 35.33 -17.83 -18.39
C THR A 189 33.98 -17.45 -18.92
N ASP A 190 33.17 -16.72 -18.14
CA ASP A 190 31.80 -16.35 -18.51
C ASP A 190 31.76 -15.19 -19.46
N VAL A 191 32.80 -14.35 -19.50
CA VAL A 191 32.92 -13.18 -20.38
C VAL A 191 33.90 -13.37 -21.51
N GLN A 192 34.61 -14.52 -21.56
CA GLN A 192 35.72 -14.76 -22.48
C GLN A 192 35.30 -14.58 -23.95
N SER A 193 34.16 -15.12 -24.36
CA SER A 193 33.68 -14.99 -25.75
C SER A 193 33.54 -13.53 -26.18
N PHE A 194 33.01 -12.68 -25.31
CA PHE A 194 32.91 -11.25 -25.56
C PHE A 194 34.28 -10.54 -25.53
N LEU A 195 35.19 -10.97 -24.68
CA LEU A 195 36.55 -10.38 -24.61
C LEU A 195 37.39 -10.74 -25.84
N ASP A 196 37.23 -11.95 -26.38
CA ASP A 196 37.99 -12.45 -27.53
C ASP A 196 37.46 -11.85 -28.85
N ASP A 197 36.15 -11.55 -28.94
CA ASP A 197 35.50 -10.98 -30.09
C ASP A 197 34.42 -9.95 -29.67
N PRO A 198 34.79 -8.70 -29.33
CA PRO A 198 33.89 -7.70 -28.76
C PRO A 198 32.99 -7.05 -29.82
N THR A 199 32.13 -7.84 -30.40
CA THR A 199 31.10 -7.42 -31.35
C THR A 199 29.78 -7.08 -30.63
N ASP A 200 28.91 -6.33 -31.30
CA ASP A 200 27.56 -6.02 -30.79
C ASP A 200 26.77 -7.31 -30.53
N GLU A 201 26.93 -8.33 -31.39
CA GLU A 201 26.28 -9.64 -31.22
C GLU A 201 26.74 -10.35 -29.94
N GLN A 202 28.04 -10.35 -29.65
CA GLN A 202 28.58 -10.94 -28.40
C GLN A 202 28.19 -10.13 -27.17
N TYR A 203 28.04 -8.81 -27.31
CA TYR A 203 27.53 -7.96 -26.24
C TYR A 203 26.06 -8.27 -25.93
N GLU A 204 25.19 -8.39 -26.95
CA GLU A 204 23.78 -8.77 -26.77
C GLU A 204 23.65 -10.16 -26.12
N GLN A 205 24.44 -11.15 -26.55
CA GLN A 205 24.46 -12.47 -25.91
C GLN A 205 24.87 -12.42 -24.44
N LEU A 206 25.82 -11.56 -24.08
CA LEU A 206 26.21 -11.34 -22.68
C LEU A 206 25.06 -10.71 -21.88
N VAL A 207 24.38 -9.71 -22.44
CA VAL A 207 23.18 -9.07 -21.84
C VAL A 207 22.10 -10.12 -21.59
N ASP A 208 21.76 -10.93 -22.60
CA ASP A 208 20.75 -11.97 -22.48
C ASP A 208 21.12 -13.00 -21.41
N THR A 209 22.38 -13.42 -21.36
CA THR A 209 22.87 -14.34 -20.32
C THR A 209 22.65 -13.79 -18.91
N LEU A 210 22.89 -12.49 -18.72
CA LEU A 210 22.70 -11.84 -17.44
C LEU A 210 21.22 -11.65 -17.09
N LEU A 211 20.38 -11.32 -18.07
CA LEU A 211 18.93 -11.18 -17.88
C LEU A 211 18.27 -12.51 -17.46
N PHE A 212 18.73 -13.63 -18.05
CA PHE A 212 18.21 -14.97 -17.71
C PHE A 212 18.88 -15.58 -16.44
N SER A 213 19.81 -14.89 -15.82
CA SER A 213 20.41 -15.33 -14.58
C SER A 213 19.42 -15.21 -13.41
N SER A 214 19.36 -16.25 -12.54
CA SER A 214 18.59 -16.17 -11.29
C SER A 214 19.02 -15.00 -10.38
N HIS A 215 20.27 -14.58 -10.48
CA HIS A 215 20.83 -13.46 -9.71
C HIS A 215 20.29 -12.08 -10.15
N TYR A 216 19.68 -11.99 -11.33
CA TYR A 216 18.99 -10.77 -11.76
C TYR A 216 17.83 -10.45 -10.80
N GLY A 217 16.94 -11.41 -10.58
CA GLY A 217 15.85 -11.24 -9.63
C GLY A 217 16.32 -11.01 -8.20
N GLU A 218 17.37 -11.71 -7.74
CA GLU A 218 17.95 -11.51 -6.40
C GLU A 218 18.42 -10.07 -6.19
N LYS A 219 19.16 -9.51 -7.16
CA LYS A 219 19.64 -8.13 -7.08
C LYS A 219 18.50 -7.12 -7.05
N TRP A 220 17.59 -7.20 -8.02
CA TRP A 220 16.53 -6.20 -8.15
C TRP A 220 15.48 -6.31 -7.06
N THR A 221 15.29 -7.51 -6.50
CA THR A 221 14.46 -7.73 -5.31
C THR A 221 14.95 -6.89 -4.13
N SER A 222 16.26 -6.72 -3.92
CA SER A 222 16.76 -5.93 -2.79
C SER A 222 16.21 -4.49 -2.79
N MET A 223 16.11 -3.86 -3.96
CA MET A 223 15.56 -2.51 -4.10
C MET A 223 14.05 -2.47 -3.82
N TRP A 224 13.33 -3.50 -4.28
CA TRP A 224 11.88 -3.60 -4.00
C TRP A 224 11.61 -3.88 -2.52
N LEU A 225 12.42 -4.70 -1.86
CA LEU A 225 12.27 -5.01 -0.44
C LEU A 225 12.50 -3.79 0.45
N ASP A 226 13.39 -2.87 0.07
CA ASP A 226 13.56 -1.58 0.76
C ASP A 226 12.28 -0.76 0.70
N LEU A 227 11.64 -0.67 -0.48
CA LEU A 227 10.34 0.00 -0.64
C LEU A 227 9.22 -0.72 0.12
N ALA A 228 9.25 -2.06 0.15
CA ALA A 228 8.29 -2.89 0.87
C ALA A 228 8.52 -2.86 2.40
N ARG A 229 9.58 -2.24 2.91
CA ARG A 229 9.96 -2.21 4.34
C ARG A 229 10.18 -3.62 4.90
N TYR A 230 10.69 -4.54 4.07
CA TYR A 230 10.86 -5.94 4.44
C TYR A 230 11.76 -6.09 5.68
N ALA A 231 11.28 -6.87 6.64
CA ALA A 231 12.07 -7.32 7.79
C ALA A 231 11.59 -8.71 8.24
N ASP A 232 12.54 -9.55 8.70
CA ASP A 232 12.24 -10.86 9.27
C ASP A 232 11.81 -10.78 10.75
N THR A 233 11.41 -9.57 11.21
CA THR A 233 10.94 -9.29 12.57
C THR A 233 9.69 -8.42 12.54
N LYS A 234 8.97 -8.34 13.69
CA LYS A 234 7.68 -7.64 13.79
C LYS A 234 7.79 -6.14 14.03
N GLY A 235 8.94 -5.67 14.50
CA GLY A 235 9.12 -4.30 14.96
C GLY A 235 8.58 -4.08 16.37
N TYR A 236 8.44 -2.83 16.79
CA TYR A 236 8.11 -2.37 18.12
C TYR A 236 9.07 -2.93 19.21
N GLU A 237 8.65 -2.97 20.46
CA GLU A 237 9.55 -3.31 21.58
C GLU A 237 9.90 -4.80 21.64
N ARG A 238 8.97 -5.68 21.31
CA ARG A 238 9.23 -7.13 21.34
C ARG A 238 10.08 -7.61 20.18
N ASP A 239 9.84 -7.08 19.02
CA ASP A 239 10.59 -7.36 17.77
C ASP A 239 10.87 -8.86 17.52
N ASP A 240 9.90 -9.71 17.83
CA ASP A 240 9.99 -11.15 17.64
C ASP A 240 10.10 -11.51 16.14
N ASN A 241 10.68 -12.67 15.84
CA ASN A 241 10.83 -13.16 14.48
C ASN A 241 9.48 -13.32 13.76
N ARG A 242 9.48 -13.01 12.45
CA ARG A 242 8.35 -13.15 11.54
C ARG A 242 8.72 -14.02 10.35
N ASN A 243 7.90 -15.01 10.03
CA ASN A 243 8.11 -15.89 8.88
C ASN A 243 7.57 -15.26 7.60
N ILE A 244 8.19 -14.18 7.12
CA ILE A 244 7.76 -13.46 5.92
C ILE A 244 8.67 -13.69 4.71
N TRP A 245 9.74 -14.46 4.85
CA TRP A 245 10.78 -14.67 3.84
C TRP A 245 10.25 -15.22 2.50
N ARG A 246 9.11 -15.92 2.47
CA ARG A 246 8.51 -16.40 1.22
C ARG A 246 7.98 -15.27 0.33
N TYR A 247 7.62 -14.14 0.92
CA TYR A 247 7.32 -12.94 0.13
C TYR A 247 8.56 -12.46 -0.64
N ARG A 248 9.73 -12.45 -0.01
CA ARG A 248 11.00 -12.15 -0.70
C ARG A 248 11.23 -13.11 -1.87
N ASP A 249 11.04 -14.41 -1.65
CA ASP A 249 11.19 -15.42 -2.70
C ASP A 249 10.18 -15.24 -3.83
N TRP A 250 8.94 -14.83 -3.50
CA TRP A 250 7.93 -14.47 -4.49
C TRP A 250 8.39 -13.29 -5.36
N VAL A 251 8.96 -12.24 -4.77
CA VAL A 251 9.48 -11.08 -5.52
C VAL A 251 10.62 -11.50 -6.43
N ILE A 252 11.59 -12.30 -5.95
CA ILE A 252 12.69 -12.84 -6.74
C ILE A 252 12.15 -13.60 -7.96
N LYS A 253 11.19 -14.49 -7.72
CA LYS A 253 10.55 -15.28 -8.77
C LYS A 253 9.84 -14.39 -9.78
N ALA A 254 9.04 -13.43 -9.34
CA ALA A 254 8.29 -12.52 -10.19
C ALA A 254 9.19 -11.72 -11.13
N LEU A 255 10.34 -11.24 -10.64
CA LEU A 255 11.33 -10.52 -11.43
C LEU A 255 12.08 -11.42 -12.41
N ASN A 256 12.43 -12.65 -12.02
CA ASN A 256 13.07 -13.63 -12.90
C ASN A 256 12.13 -14.16 -14.00
N GLU A 257 10.82 -14.16 -13.77
CA GLU A 257 9.78 -14.53 -14.73
C GLU A 257 9.34 -13.36 -15.61
N ASP A 258 9.96 -12.19 -15.44
CA ASP A 258 9.60 -10.94 -16.14
C ASP A 258 8.09 -10.63 -16.03
N LYS A 259 7.53 -10.80 -14.80
CA LYS A 259 6.12 -10.55 -14.53
C LYS A 259 5.76 -9.10 -14.89
N GLY A 260 4.71 -8.89 -15.67
CA GLY A 260 4.22 -7.56 -16.04
C GLY A 260 3.99 -6.69 -14.80
N TYR A 261 4.41 -5.42 -14.85
CA TYR A 261 4.38 -4.52 -13.69
C TYR A 261 2.97 -4.28 -13.17
N ASP A 262 1.98 -4.21 -14.04
CA ASP A 262 0.56 -4.11 -13.71
C ASP A 262 0.07 -5.33 -12.90
N GLN A 263 0.44 -6.55 -13.33
CA GLN A 263 0.13 -7.77 -12.61
C GLN A 263 0.90 -7.84 -11.28
N PHE A 264 2.18 -7.49 -11.28
CA PHE A 264 3.04 -7.46 -10.09
C PHE A 264 2.46 -6.56 -8.98
N ILE A 265 1.96 -5.37 -9.34
CA ILE A 265 1.31 -4.46 -8.38
C ILE A 265 -0.06 -4.99 -7.96
N THR A 266 -0.87 -5.43 -8.91
CA THR A 266 -2.24 -5.90 -8.63
C THR A 266 -2.23 -7.07 -7.64
N GLU A 267 -1.33 -8.04 -7.80
CA GLU A 267 -1.22 -9.18 -6.89
C GLU A 267 -0.79 -8.76 -5.49
N GLN A 268 0.06 -7.75 -5.35
CA GLN A 268 0.51 -7.26 -4.04
C GLN A 268 -0.54 -6.42 -3.31
N LEU A 269 -1.36 -5.66 -4.03
CA LEU A 269 -2.38 -4.80 -3.44
C LEU A 269 -3.73 -5.49 -3.24
N ALA A 270 -4.08 -6.44 -4.09
CA ALA A 270 -5.41 -7.03 -4.20
C ALA A 270 -5.38 -8.50 -4.63
N GLY A 271 -4.30 -9.24 -4.32
CA GLY A 271 -4.16 -10.64 -4.69
C GLY A 271 -5.25 -11.54 -4.13
N ASP A 272 -5.74 -11.23 -2.92
CA ASP A 272 -6.84 -11.93 -2.25
C ASP A 272 -8.22 -11.66 -2.88
N LEU A 273 -8.36 -10.58 -3.65
CA LEU A 273 -9.61 -10.16 -4.30
C LEU A 273 -9.73 -10.64 -5.75
N LEU A 274 -8.71 -11.31 -6.28
CA LEU A 274 -8.75 -11.87 -7.63
C LEU A 274 -9.74 -13.04 -7.70
N GLU A 275 -10.26 -13.31 -8.88
CA GLU A 275 -11.15 -14.46 -9.09
C GLU A 275 -10.39 -15.78 -8.86
N ASN A 276 -10.81 -16.57 -7.89
CA ASN A 276 -10.17 -17.84 -7.49
C ASN A 276 -8.65 -17.67 -7.20
N PRO A 277 -8.26 -16.85 -6.22
CA PRO A 277 -6.87 -16.51 -5.98
C PRO A 277 -6.01 -17.73 -5.68
N THR A 278 -4.84 -17.78 -6.28
CA THR A 278 -3.82 -18.80 -6.04
C THR A 278 -3.03 -18.53 -4.75
N ASP A 279 -2.34 -19.54 -4.25
CA ASP A 279 -1.45 -19.39 -3.08
C ASP A 279 -0.36 -18.34 -3.33
N GLU A 280 0.15 -18.20 -4.57
CA GLU A 280 1.11 -17.17 -4.98
C GLU A 280 0.51 -15.76 -4.91
N GLN A 281 -0.77 -15.61 -5.27
CA GLN A 281 -1.48 -14.33 -5.20
C GLN A 281 -1.80 -13.92 -3.76
N TYR A 282 -2.16 -14.88 -2.91
CA TYR A 282 -2.23 -14.62 -1.47
C TYR A 282 -0.87 -14.21 -0.90
N LEU A 283 0.21 -14.91 -1.28
CA LEU A 283 1.56 -14.62 -0.81
C LEU A 283 2.04 -13.22 -1.23
N ALA A 284 1.67 -12.77 -2.44
CA ALA A 284 1.98 -11.43 -2.92
C ALA A 284 1.45 -10.33 -1.98
N THR A 285 0.27 -10.53 -1.36
CA THR A 285 -0.33 -9.55 -0.44
C THR A 285 0.48 -9.33 0.84
N ALA A 286 1.47 -10.18 1.10
CA ALA A 286 2.42 -9.98 2.20
C ALA A 286 3.25 -8.69 2.06
N PHE A 287 3.25 -8.03 0.89
CA PHE A 287 3.74 -6.66 0.72
C PHE A 287 3.24 -5.73 1.83
N HIS A 288 1.95 -5.77 2.12
CA HIS A 288 1.32 -4.95 3.16
C HIS A 288 1.35 -5.59 4.56
N ARG A 289 1.92 -6.79 4.70
CA ARG A 289 2.17 -7.42 6.00
C ARG A 289 3.60 -7.25 6.50
N ASN A 290 4.45 -6.51 5.73
CA ASN A 290 5.72 -5.98 6.23
C ASN A 290 5.54 -4.80 7.21
N THR A 291 4.34 -4.28 7.36
CA THR A 291 3.96 -3.33 8.40
C THR A 291 4.30 -3.89 9.79
N MET A 292 4.80 -3.04 10.68
CA MET A 292 5.06 -3.44 12.07
C MET A 292 3.77 -3.89 12.77
N THR A 293 3.87 -4.95 13.59
CA THR A 293 2.78 -5.53 14.36
C THR A 293 3.11 -5.48 15.84
N ASN A 294 2.18 -5.01 16.69
CA ASN A 294 2.36 -4.98 18.14
C ASN A 294 1.58 -6.11 18.80
N ASP A 295 2.28 -7.15 19.23
CA ASP A 295 1.71 -8.28 19.95
C ASP A 295 1.90 -8.20 21.47
N GLU A 296 2.28 -7.04 22.02
CA GLU A 296 2.39 -6.83 23.45
C GLU A 296 1.03 -6.80 24.14
N GLY A 297 0.99 -7.33 25.35
CA GLY A 297 -0.19 -7.26 26.22
C GLY A 297 -0.45 -5.85 26.75
N GLY A 298 -1.73 -5.50 26.92
CA GLY A 298 -2.13 -4.22 27.51
C GLY A 298 -2.09 -3.02 26.55
N THR A 299 -1.84 -3.26 25.26
CA THR A 299 -1.85 -2.22 24.23
C THR A 299 -3.26 -1.95 23.70
N ASP A 300 -3.51 -0.78 23.14
CA ASP A 300 -4.76 -0.48 22.43
C ASP A 300 -4.70 -1.04 21.00
N ASN A 301 -5.46 -2.09 20.74
CA ASN A 301 -5.49 -2.74 19.42
C ASN A 301 -5.94 -1.79 18.31
N GLU A 302 -6.85 -0.86 18.60
CA GLU A 302 -7.35 0.09 17.60
C GLU A 302 -6.30 1.14 17.23
N GLU A 303 -5.44 1.54 18.17
CA GLU A 303 -4.29 2.41 17.90
C GLU A 303 -3.35 1.77 16.90
N PHE A 304 -2.91 0.54 17.15
CA PHE A 304 -1.94 -0.15 16.30
C PHE A 304 -2.56 -0.57 14.96
N ARG A 305 -3.85 -0.92 14.94
CA ARG A 305 -4.58 -1.16 13.69
C ARG A 305 -4.60 0.09 12.80
N ASN A 306 -4.91 1.27 13.37
CA ASN A 306 -4.88 2.53 12.62
C ASN A 306 -3.46 2.86 12.17
N ALA A 307 -2.45 2.65 13.00
CA ALA A 307 -1.04 2.84 12.63
C ALA A 307 -0.64 1.95 11.45
N ALA A 308 -1.06 0.68 11.45
CA ALA A 308 -0.80 -0.25 10.36
C ALA A 308 -1.46 0.19 9.04
N ILE A 309 -2.69 0.69 9.08
CA ILE A 309 -3.39 1.17 7.88
C ILE A 309 -2.72 2.45 7.35
N ILE A 310 -2.35 3.39 8.23
CA ILE A 310 -1.60 4.59 7.88
C ILE A 310 -0.29 4.23 7.17
N ASP A 311 0.45 3.26 7.70
CA ASP A 311 1.69 2.77 7.11
C ASP A 311 1.45 2.15 5.71
N ARG A 312 0.40 1.37 5.52
CA ARG A 312 0.03 0.80 4.20
C ARG A 312 -0.30 1.87 3.17
N VAL A 313 -1.08 2.87 3.56
CA VAL A 313 -1.39 4.03 2.69
C VAL A 313 -0.10 4.73 2.29
N ASN A 314 0.73 5.10 3.25
CA ASN A 314 1.97 5.82 2.98
C ASN A 314 2.89 5.01 2.06
N THR A 315 3.09 3.73 2.35
CA THR A 315 3.93 2.83 1.54
C THR A 315 3.41 2.67 0.12
N THR A 316 2.11 2.54 -0.06
CA THR A 316 1.51 2.43 -1.40
C THR A 316 1.89 3.63 -2.25
N TRP A 317 1.72 4.84 -1.72
CA TRP A 317 2.03 6.07 -2.46
C TRP A 317 3.53 6.31 -2.63
N GLU A 318 4.33 6.01 -1.61
CA GLU A 318 5.79 6.16 -1.68
C GLU A 318 6.41 5.15 -2.65
N ALA A 319 6.04 3.88 -2.56
CA ALA A 319 6.60 2.83 -3.39
C ALA A 319 6.17 2.94 -4.87
N LEU A 320 4.90 3.28 -5.13
CA LEU A 320 4.35 3.26 -6.49
C LEU A 320 4.38 4.61 -7.19
N MET A 321 4.27 5.71 -6.45
CA MET A 321 4.17 7.07 -7.00
C MET A 321 5.36 7.95 -6.66
N GLY A 322 6.28 7.51 -5.79
CA GLY A 322 7.41 8.32 -5.33
C GLY A 322 6.97 9.60 -4.59
N THR A 323 5.78 9.57 -3.97
CA THR A 323 5.18 10.73 -3.32
C THR A 323 5.15 10.55 -1.81
N THR A 324 5.66 11.53 -1.06
CA THR A 324 5.60 11.56 0.42
C THR A 324 4.18 11.84 0.89
N PHE A 325 3.29 10.85 0.76
CA PHE A 325 1.87 10.98 1.04
C PHE A 325 1.55 11.11 2.54
N ALA A 326 2.45 10.72 3.42
CA ALA A 326 2.32 10.83 4.87
C ALA A 326 2.01 12.26 5.35
N CYS A 327 2.48 13.30 4.64
CA CYS A 327 2.16 14.70 4.95
C CYS A 327 0.65 14.99 4.90
N VAL A 328 -0.10 14.23 4.07
CA VAL A 328 -1.53 14.44 3.82
C VAL A 328 -2.41 13.90 4.97
N GLN A 329 -1.86 13.05 5.84
CA GLN A 329 -2.56 12.53 7.00
C GLN A 329 -3.16 13.63 7.90
N CYS A 330 -2.50 14.78 8.03
CA CYS A 330 -2.91 15.86 8.94
C CYS A 330 -3.51 17.09 8.23
N HIS A 331 -3.18 17.31 6.96
CA HIS A 331 -3.60 18.46 6.15
C HIS A 331 -3.34 18.17 4.67
N SER A 332 -3.98 18.88 3.75
CA SER A 332 -3.69 18.74 2.31
C SER A 332 -2.20 18.93 2.01
N HIS A 333 -1.67 18.20 1.02
CA HIS A 333 -0.25 18.20 0.69
C HIS A 333 0.27 19.62 0.41
N PRO A 334 1.46 20.01 0.94
CA PRO A 334 1.95 21.38 0.81
C PRO A 334 2.43 21.75 -0.59
N TYR A 335 2.73 20.78 -1.45
CA TYR A 335 3.31 21.01 -2.78
C TYR A 335 2.58 20.28 -3.90
N ASP A 336 2.04 19.10 -3.62
CA ASP A 336 1.40 18.22 -4.60
C ASP A 336 -0.13 18.34 -4.53
N PRO A 337 -0.85 17.98 -5.58
CA PRO A 337 -2.30 18.23 -5.68
C PRO A 337 -3.14 17.19 -4.90
N PHE A 338 -2.73 16.83 -3.68
CA PHE A 338 -3.43 15.88 -2.84
C PHE A 338 -4.11 16.55 -1.66
N THR A 339 -5.38 16.25 -1.49
CA THR A 339 -6.20 16.76 -0.40
C THR A 339 -6.18 15.82 0.80
N HIS A 340 -6.44 16.37 1.98
CA HIS A 340 -6.62 15.60 3.21
C HIS A 340 -7.74 14.54 3.10
N GLU A 341 -8.79 14.84 2.35
CA GLU A 341 -9.89 13.91 2.09
C GLU A 341 -9.44 12.70 1.25
N GLU A 342 -8.65 12.91 0.19
CA GLU A 342 -8.12 11.83 -0.65
C GLU A 342 -7.21 10.87 0.12
N TYR A 343 -6.53 11.35 1.17
CA TYR A 343 -5.79 10.50 2.07
C TYR A 343 -6.69 9.47 2.75
N TYR A 344 -7.83 9.90 3.31
CA TYR A 344 -8.75 9.01 3.99
C TYR A 344 -9.62 8.18 3.05
N GLN A 345 -9.78 8.58 1.80
CA GLN A 345 -10.29 7.71 0.73
C GLN A 345 -9.33 6.56 0.47
N SER A 346 -8.01 6.82 0.42
CA SER A 346 -6.99 5.77 0.32
C SER A 346 -6.93 4.91 1.58
N PHE A 347 -7.09 5.51 2.77
CA PHE A 347 -7.20 4.79 4.04
C PHE A 347 -8.39 3.82 4.06
N ALA A 348 -9.53 4.20 3.47
CA ALA A 348 -10.73 3.37 3.40
C ALA A 348 -10.48 2.03 2.67
N ILE A 349 -9.58 1.99 1.69
CA ILE A 349 -9.21 0.78 0.96
C ILE A 349 -8.64 -0.27 1.92
N PHE A 350 -7.72 0.13 2.81
CA PHE A 350 -7.06 -0.79 3.75
C PHE A 350 -7.78 -0.92 5.10
N ASN A 351 -8.77 -0.06 5.40
CA ASN A 351 -9.50 -0.11 6.68
C ASN A 351 -10.30 -1.41 6.87
N ASN A 352 -10.58 -2.11 5.78
CA ASN A 352 -11.36 -3.34 5.79
C ASN A 352 -10.54 -4.62 5.71
N THR A 353 -9.23 -4.55 5.83
CA THR A 353 -8.37 -5.74 5.91
C THR A 353 -8.50 -6.43 7.27
N ARG A 354 -8.35 -7.75 7.26
CA ARG A 354 -8.21 -8.57 8.49
C ARG A 354 -6.75 -8.61 8.84
N ASP A 355 -6.40 -8.19 9.99
CA ASP A 355 -5.10 -8.40 10.59
C ASP A 355 -5.24 -8.32 12.10
N GLU A 356 -4.48 -9.14 12.77
CA GLU A 356 -4.48 -9.26 14.20
C GLU A 356 -3.09 -9.04 14.75
N ASP A 357 -2.94 -8.09 15.64
CA ASP A 357 -1.73 -7.89 16.40
C ASP A 357 -1.61 -8.97 17.50
N SER A 358 -1.40 -10.21 17.07
CA SER A 358 -1.25 -11.39 17.92
C SER A 358 0.04 -12.14 17.61
N PHE A 359 0.38 -13.14 18.44
CA PHE A 359 1.59 -13.95 18.20
C PHE A 359 1.53 -14.72 16.87
N ALA A 360 0.34 -15.13 16.44
CA ALA A 360 0.14 -15.87 15.21
C ALA A 360 0.15 -14.99 13.96
N ASP A 361 -0.01 -13.66 14.12
CA ASP A 361 0.04 -12.68 13.04
C ASP A 361 -0.99 -12.95 11.92
N TYR A 362 -2.20 -13.44 12.33
CA TYR A 362 -3.28 -13.79 11.39
C TYR A 362 -3.75 -12.58 10.55
N PRO A 363 -4.30 -12.82 9.33
CA PRO A 363 -4.37 -14.09 8.60
C PRO A 363 -3.02 -14.52 8.01
N VAL A 364 -2.83 -15.82 7.85
CA VAL A 364 -1.59 -16.40 7.34
C VAL A 364 -1.85 -17.36 6.19
N LEU A 365 -0.89 -17.50 5.28
CA LEU A 365 -0.83 -18.61 4.34
C LEU A 365 0.07 -19.71 4.91
N ARG A 366 -0.49 -20.88 5.13
CA ARG A 366 0.22 -22.05 5.65
C ARG A 366 1.00 -22.74 4.54
N HIS A 367 2.23 -23.13 4.83
CA HIS A 367 3.11 -23.78 3.88
C HIS A 367 2.98 -25.30 3.99
N LEU A 368 1.85 -25.80 3.53
CA LEU A 368 1.56 -27.22 3.47
C LEU A 368 2.53 -27.93 2.51
N ASP A 369 3.05 -29.08 2.90
CA ASP A 369 3.85 -29.91 2.01
C ASP A 369 2.99 -30.57 0.90
N SER A 370 3.64 -31.25 -0.04
CA SER A 370 2.93 -31.86 -1.17
C SER A 370 1.88 -32.90 -0.75
N ILE A 371 2.13 -33.65 0.34
CA ILE A 371 1.21 -34.63 0.88
C ILE A 371 0.00 -33.95 1.52
N GLN A 372 0.24 -32.90 2.29
CA GLN A 372 -0.80 -32.09 2.93
C GLN A 372 -1.67 -31.37 1.88
N LEU A 373 -1.04 -30.79 0.84
CA LEU A 373 -1.77 -30.17 -0.28
C LEU A 373 -2.62 -31.19 -1.05
N GLU A 374 -2.11 -32.40 -1.27
CA GLU A 374 -2.90 -33.47 -1.89
C GLU A 374 -4.10 -33.86 -1.00
N LYS A 375 -3.92 -33.93 0.33
CA LYS A 375 -5.01 -34.14 1.28
C LYS A 375 -6.05 -33.02 1.21
N VAL A 376 -5.65 -31.74 1.16
CA VAL A 376 -6.59 -30.61 1.01
C VAL A 376 -7.35 -30.70 -0.31
N ASN A 377 -6.68 -31.01 -1.42
CA ASN A 377 -7.33 -31.10 -2.73
C ASN A 377 -8.29 -32.30 -2.83
N SER A 378 -7.92 -33.45 -2.29
CA SER A 378 -8.80 -34.61 -2.25
C SER A 378 -9.98 -34.41 -1.31
N PHE A 379 -9.77 -33.77 -0.16
CA PHE A 379 -10.84 -33.38 0.76
C PHE A 379 -11.81 -32.40 0.07
N ARG A 380 -11.31 -31.33 -0.57
CA ARG A 380 -12.12 -30.39 -1.34
C ARG A 380 -12.96 -31.10 -2.42
N SER A 381 -12.32 -31.97 -3.19
CA SER A 381 -13.00 -32.72 -4.25
C SER A 381 -14.10 -33.60 -3.70
N TRP A 382 -13.88 -34.32 -2.60
CA TRP A 382 -14.88 -35.11 -1.91
C TRP A 382 -16.03 -34.24 -1.38
N LEU A 383 -15.70 -33.14 -0.67
CA LEU A 383 -16.71 -32.28 -0.05
C LEU A 383 -17.60 -31.61 -1.11
N SER A 384 -17.05 -31.23 -2.28
CA SER A 384 -17.82 -30.65 -3.38
C SER A 384 -18.84 -31.61 -4.01
N THR A 385 -18.66 -32.94 -3.84
CA THR A 385 -19.62 -33.95 -4.30
C THR A 385 -20.66 -34.29 -3.24
N THR A 386 -20.39 -34.01 -1.97
CA THR A 386 -21.27 -34.36 -0.84
C THR A 386 -22.03 -33.14 -0.29
N THR A 387 -21.55 -31.93 -0.56
CA THR A 387 -22.20 -30.69 -0.17
C THR A 387 -22.30 -29.73 -1.39
N THR A 388 -21.81 -28.51 -1.32
CA THR A 388 -21.71 -27.56 -2.45
C THR A 388 -20.27 -27.24 -2.78
N PRO A 389 -19.95 -26.88 -4.05
CA PRO A 389 -18.61 -26.43 -4.43
C PRO A 389 -18.14 -25.22 -3.60
N GLU A 390 -19.04 -24.27 -3.31
CA GLU A 390 -18.74 -23.05 -2.54
C GLU A 390 -18.30 -23.41 -1.10
N HIS A 391 -19.01 -24.34 -0.45
CA HIS A 391 -18.63 -24.81 0.88
C HIS A 391 -17.28 -25.54 0.85
N ALA A 392 -17.05 -26.37 -0.16
CA ALA A 392 -15.77 -27.08 -0.32
C ALA A 392 -14.61 -26.10 -0.50
N ASP A 393 -14.80 -25.03 -1.28
CA ASP A 393 -13.79 -23.97 -1.49
C ASP A 393 -13.55 -23.15 -0.23
N GLU A 394 -14.60 -22.81 0.51
CA GLU A 394 -14.50 -22.12 1.79
C GLU A 394 -13.66 -22.90 2.80
N ILE A 395 -13.94 -24.20 2.97
CA ILE A 395 -13.18 -25.06 3.89
C ILE A 395 -11.74 -25.26 3.42
N ALA A 396 -11.51 -25.46 2.12
CA ALA A 396 -10.15 -25.60 1.59
C ALA A 396 -9.32 -24.33 1.80
N THR A 397 -9.93 -23.15 1.62
CA THR A 397 -9.31 -21.85 1.92
C THR A 397 -9.03 -21.72 3.41
N PHE A 398 -9.97 -22.06 4.27
CA PHE A 398 -9.77 -22.06 5.71
C PHE A 398 -8.59 -22.94 6.14
N LEU A 399 -8.49 -24.18 5.62
CA LEU A 399 -7.37 -25.08 5.91
C LEU A 399 -6.00 -24.52 5.50
N LYS A 400 -5.98 -23.70 4.45
CA LYS A 400 -4.75 -23.05 3.97
C LYS A 400 -4.40 -21.78 4.73
N THR A 401 -5.39 -21.02 5.21
CA THR A 401 -5.18 -19.66 5.74
C THR A 401 -5.38 -19.56 7.25
N ILE A 402 -6.18 -20.46 7.87
CA ILE A 402 -6.64 -20.36 9.27
C ILE A 402 -7.03 -18.90 9.60
N ALA A 403 -7.90 -18.34 8.78
CA ALA A 403 -8.27 -16.92 8.86
C ALA A 403 -9.79 -16.75 8.98
N PRO A 404 -10.41 -17.12 10.11
CA PRO A 404 -11.80 -16.80 10.36
C PRO A 404 -11.96 -15.28 10.52
N ALA A 405 -13.06 -14.74 9.97
CA ALA A 405 -13.35 -13.32 10.07
C ALA A 405 -13.75 -12.89 11.48
N GLN A 406 -14.07 -13.82 12.35
CA GLN A 406 -14.45 -13.60 13.74
C GLN A 406 -13.42 -14.22 14.69
N ASN A 407 -12.93 -13.40 15.60
CA ASN A 407 -11.93 -13.75 16.58
C ASN A 407 -12.20 -13.01 17.90
N SER A 408 -11.37 -13.25 18.90
CA SER A 408 -11.51 -12.62 20.21
C SER A 408 -11.52 -11.10 20.16
N LEU A 409 -10.73 -10.47 19.28
CA LEU A 409 -10.65 -9.00 19.13
C LEU A 409 -11.98 -8.39 18.64
N THR A 410 -12.83 -9.18 18.01
CA THR A 410 -14.15 -8.74 17.53
C THR A 410 -15.25 -8.87 18.57
N THR A 411 -14.93 -9.35 19.78
CA THR A 411 -15.89 -9.50 20.90
C THR A 411 -16.03 -8.21 21.70
N ASP A 412 -17.22 -8.03 22.30
CA ASP A 412 -17.55 -6.89 23.16
C ASP A 412 -18.58 -7.28 24.26
N LYS A 413 -19.17 -6.28 24.94
CA LYS A 413 -20.19 -6.45 26.01
C LYS A 413 -19.78 -7.45 27.07
N PHE A 414 -18.58 -7.32 27.56
CA PHE A 414 -18.02 -8.20 28.57
C PHE A 414 -18.75 -8.09 29.91
N VAL A 415 -19.15 -9.22 30.47
CA VAL A 415 -19.65 -9.37 31.84
C VAL A 415 -18.85 -10.46 32.51
N ASN A 416 -18.08 -10.15 33.56
CA ASN A 416 -17.15 -11.06 34.23
C ASN A 416 -16.21 -11.81 33.26
N SER A 417 -15.87 -11.14 32.15
CA SER A 417 -14.96 -11.57 31.07
C SER A 417 -14.16 -10.36 30.59
N GLU A 418 -13.09 -10.60 29.87
CA GLU A 418 -12.21 -9.54 29.36
C GLU A 418 -11.39 -10.06 28.17
N LEU A 419 -10.72 -9.16 27.47
CA LEU A 419 -9.61 -9.52 26.60
C LEU A 419 -8.33 -9.58 27.43
N SER A 420 -7.88 -10.78 27.79
CA SER A 420 -6.56 -10.98 28.41
C SER A 420 -5.47 -10.49 27.49
N ASP A 421 -4.51 -9.72 28.04
CA ASP A 421 -3.45 -9.05 27.29
C ASP A 421 -4.00 -8.22 26.10
N THR A 422 -5.25 -7.81 26.18
CA THR A 422 -6.02 -7.14 25.12
C THR A 422 -6.22 -7.96 23.83
N LYS A 423 -5.83 -9.23 23.81
CA LYS A 423 -5.81 -10.10 22.61
C LYS A 423 -6.83 -11.24 22.67
N TRP A 424 -6.98 -11.91 23.83
CA TRP A 424 -7.74 -13.17 23.93
C TRP A 424 -8.94 -13.06 24.86
N LEU A 425 -10.10 -13.52 24.41
CA LEU A 425 -11.31 -13.54 25.24
C LEU A 425 -11.14 -14.54 26.39
N SER A 426 -10.99 -14.04 27.59
CA SER A 426 -10.95 -14.85 28.81
C SER A 426 -12.26 -14.72 29.58
N MET A 427 -12.83 -15.88 29.94
CA MET A 427 -14.11 -15.97 30.61
C MET A 427 -13.96 -16.59 32.02
N ARG A 428 -14.59 -15.96 33.00
CA ARG A 428 -14.64 -16.38 34.40
C ARG A 428 -15.98 -17.07 34.69
N ASN A 429 -16.17 -17.55 35.94
CA ASN A 429 -17.46 -18.18 36.30
C ASN A 429 -18.62 -17.17 36.20
N ASN A 430 -19.77 -17.60 35.69
CA ASN A 430 -20.95 -16.75 35.41
C ASN A 430 -20.64 -15.53 34.57
N SER A 431 -19.94 -15.73 33.46
CA SER A 431 -19.52 -14.67 32.56
C SER A 431 -20.28 -14.68 31.25
N SER A 432 -20.26 -13.56 30.53
CA SER A 432 -20.71 -13.48 29.16
C SER A 432 -19.86 -12.52 28.32
N ALA A 433 -19.85 -12.74 27.01
CA ALA A 433 -19.28 -11.85 26.01
C ALA A 433 -20.08 -11.97 24.71
N ARG A 434 -20.10 -10.92 23.90
CA ARG A 434 -20.80 -10.91 22.62
C ARG A 434 -19.82 -10.96 21.45
N LEU A 435 -20.14 -11.79 20.45
CA LEU A 435 -19.59 -11.76 19.10
C LEU A 435 -20.68 -11.22 18.18
N LYS A 436 -20.46 -10.06 17.57
CA LYS A 436 -21.48 -9.34 16.79
C LYS A 436 -21.51 -9.75 15.33
N ASN A 437 -22.67 -9.57 14.68
CA ASN A 437 -22.85 -9.69 13.23
C ASN A 437 -22.38 -11.04 12.66
N VAL A 438 -22.72 -12.14 13.31
CA VAL A 438 -22.42 -13.50 12.84
C VAL A 438 -23.49 -13.94 11.84
N ASP A 439 -23.07 -14.26 10.62
CA ASP A 439 -23.96 -14.86 9.62
C ASP A 439 -24.09 -16.36 9.91
N LEU A 440 -25.28 -16.77 10.30
CA LEU A 440 -25.63 -18.17 10.60
C LEU A 440 -26.37 -18.85 9.44
N THR A 441 -26.59 -18.17 8.31
CA THR A 441 -27.29 -18.73 7.15
C THR A 441 -26.59 -19.99 6.66
N GLY A 442 -27.28 -21.14 6.75
CA GLY A 442 -26.73 -22.45 6.38
C GLY A 442 -25.56 -22.91 7.25
N ARG A 443 -25.39 -22.36 8.45
CA ARG A 443 -24.35 -22.76 9.42
C ARG A 443 -24.97 -23.55 10.55
N ASP A 444 -24.45 -24.74 10.81
CA ASP A 444 -24.90 -25.65 11.87
C ASP A 444 -23.74 -26.19 12.71
N HIS A 445 -22.54 -25.64 12.50
CA HIS A 445 -21.33 -26.08 13.19
C HIS A 445 -20.43 -24.87 13.53
N LEU A 446 -19.83 -24.90 14.71
CA LEU A 446 -18.83 -23.93 15.15
C LEU A 446 -17.53 -24.65 15.49
N ILE A 447 -16.44 -24.24 14.85
CA ILE A 447 -15.07 -24.62 15.22
C ILE A 447 -14.44 -23.42 15.92
N PHE A 448 -13.72 -23.65 17.01
CA PHE A 448 -13.07 -22.58 17.76
C PHE A 448 -11.77 -23.03 18.39
N ARG A 449 -10.85 -22.11 18.56
CA ARG A 449 -9.56 -22.34 19.20
C ARG A 449 -9.56 -21.74 20.60
N HIS A 450 -9.18 -22.56 21.59
CA HIS A 450 -9.25 -22.17 22.99
C HIS A 450 -8.21 -22.85 23.88
N ILE A 451 -8.03 -22.30 25.07
CA ILE A 451 -7.29 -22.95 26.17
C ILE A 451 -8.28 -23.22 27.33
N PRO A 452 -8.60 -24.46 27.65
CA PRO A 452 -9.33 -24.81 28.85
C PRO A 452 -8.41 -24.67 30.07
N ARG A 453 -8.66 -23.66 30.88
CA ARG A 453 -7.85 -23.41 32.08
C ARG A 453 -8.25 -24.32 33.26
N VAL A 454 -9.54 -24.58 33.40
CA VAL A 454 -10.14 -25.42 34.46
C VAL A 454 -11.14 -26.40 33.83
N ASP A 455 -11.10 -27.65 34.26
CA ASP A 455 -11.98 -28.72 33.82
C ASP A 455 -13.44 -28.55 34.31
N LYS A 456 -14.41 -29.12 33.56
CA LYS A 456 -15.84 -29.18 33.88
C LYS A 456 -16.59 -27.83 33.84
N GLY A 457 -16.19 -26.93 32.98
CA GLY A 457 -17.01 -25.77 32.67
C GLY A 457 -18.05 -26.08 31.58
N SER A 458 -19.12 -25.31 31.54
CA SER A 458 -20.13 -25.36 30.48
C SER A 458 -20.16 -24.01 29.74
N LEU A 459 -19.97 -24.05 28.42
CA LEU A 459 -20.12 -22.93 27.52
C LEU A 459 -21.45 -23.06 26.77
N GLN A 460 -22.25 -21.99 26.77
CA GLN A 460 -23.47 -21.92 25.96
C GLN A 460 -23.41 -20.76 25.00
N LEU A 461 -24.00 -20.98 23.82
CA LEU A 461 -24.16 -19.96 22.77
C LEU A 461 -25.63 -19.54 22.72
N HIS A 462 -25.86 -18.23 22.88
CA HIS A 462 -27.20 -17.64 22.85
C HIS A 462 -27.31 -16.64 21.69
N ILE A 463 -28.49 -16.51 21.11
CA ILE A 463 -28.80 -15.55 20.05
C ILE A 463 -29.30 -14.24 20.65
N ASP A 464 -28.75 -13.13 20.18
CA ASP A 464 -29.18 -11.74 20.32
C ASP A 464 -29.22 -11.20 21.79
N ALA A 465 -29.17 -12.08 22.79
CA ALA A 465 -29.10 -11.72 24.18
C ALA A 465 -28.41 -12.80 25.03
N PRO A 466 -27.78 -12.48 26.16
CA PRO A 466 -27.11 -13.47 27.01
C PRO A 466 -28.09 -14.50 27.65
N ASP A 467 -29.38 -14.17 27.71
CA ASP A 467 -30.49 -15.03 28.13
C ASP A 467 -31.39 -15.45 26.93
N GLY A 468 -30.94 -15.21 25.72
CA GLY A 468 -31.63 -15.57 24.48
C GLY A 468 -31.73 -17.07 24.25
N GLN A 469 -32.25 -17.46 23.10
CA GLN A 469 -32.36 -18.87 22.73
C GLN A 469 -30.97 -19.53 22.67
N VAL A 470 -30.78 -20.63 23.37
CA VAL A 470 -29.58 -21.45 23.29
C VAL A 470 -29.55 -22.19 21.94
N ILE A 471 -28.44 -22.01 21.21
CA ILE A 471 -28.20 -22.66 19.91
C ILE A 471 -27.13 -23.74 19.98
N GLY A 472 -26.25 -23.70 20.98
CA GLY A 472 -25.21 -24.70 21.17
C GLY A 472 -24.75 -24.76 22.63
N THR A 473 -24.24 -25.92 23.05
CA THR A 473 -23.65 -26.12 24.38
C THR A 473 -22.39 -26.96 24.25
N PHE A 474 -21.34 -26.59 24.97
CA PHE A 474 -20.06 -27.30 24.99
C PHE A 474 -19.58 -27.52 26.42
N ASP A 475 -19.41 -28.77 26.78
CA ASP A 475 -18.84 -29.15 28.10
C ASP A 475 -17.32 -29.20 27.97
N ILE A 476 -16.66 -28.36 28.77
CA ILE A 476 -15.22 -28.19 28.72
C ILE A 476 -14.52 -29.35 29.40
N VAL A 477 -13.67 -30.03 28.64
CA VAL A 477 -12.77 -31.06 29.14
C VAL A 477 -11.35 -30.53 29.01
N LYS A 478 -10.65 -30.45 30.15
CA LYS A 478 -9.25 -30.04 30.13
C LYS A 478 -8.38 -31.23 29.77
N PRO A 479 -7.66 -31.18 28.61
CA PRO A 479 -6.73 -32.24 28.27
C PRO A 479 -5.49 -32.26 29.14
N ASP A 480 -4.77 -33.37 29.16
CA ASP A 480 -3.50 -33.50 29.88
C ASP A 480 -2.41 -32.58 29.31
N LYS A 481 -2.46 -32.35 27.99
CA LYS A 481 -1.53 -31.45 27.30
C LYS A 481 -2.00 -29.99 27.46
N SER A 482 -1.15 -29.13 27.95
CA SER A 482 -1.42 -27.69 28.05
C SER A 482 -1.20 -27.00 26.71
N GLY A 483 -1.96 -25.96 26.42
CA GLY A 483 -1.81 -25.12 25.24
C GLY A 483 -3.14 -24.86 24.53
N TRP A 484 -3.04 -24.26 23.36
CA TRP A 484 -4.18 -24.04 22.47
C TRP A 484 -4.65 -25.37 21.86
N ILE A 485 -5.95 -25.54 21.82
CA ILE A 485 -6.62 -26.68 21.17
C ILE A 485 -7.80 -26.17 20.35
N GLU A 486 -8.09 -26.86 19.28
CA GLU A 486 -9.27 -26.67 18.45
C GLU A 486 -10.37 -27.63 18.90
N SER A 487 -11.59 -27.11 18.98
CA SER A 487 -12.78 -27.90 19.30
C SER A 487 -13.93 -27.49 18.41
N ALA A 488 -14.95 -28.34 18.35
CA ALA A 488 -16.15 -28.06 17.57
C ALA A 488 -17.40 -28.41 18.35
N ILE A 489 -18.48 -27.70 18.04
CA ILE A 489 -19.82 -27.99 18.55
C ILE A 489 -20.86 -27.87 17.44
N ASP A 490 -21.90 -28.69 17.52
CA ASP A 490 -23.08 -28.54 16.69
C ASP A 490 -23.93 -27.40 17.24
N ILE A 491 -24.41 -26.56 16.34
CA ILE A 491 -25.31 -25.45 16.65
C ILE A 491 -26.62 -25.62 15.89
N LYS A 492 -27.70 -25.09 16.45
CA LYS A 492 -28.98 -25.07 15.74
C LYS A 492 -28.86 -24.17 14.52
N SER A 493 -29.23 -24.72 13.36
CA SER A 493 -29.31 -23.94 12.12
C SER A 493 -30.39 -22.86 12.26
N ILE A 494 -29.97 -21.60 12.07
CA ILE A 494 -30.84 -20.42 12.09
C ILE A 494 -30.34 -19.48 11.00
N ASP A 495 -31.25 -19.03 10.14
CA ASP A 495 -30.87 -18.15 9.04
C ASP A 495 -30.76 -16.70 9.49
N GLY A 496 -29.82 -15.99 8.89
CA GLY A 496 -29.65 -14.55 9.08
C GLY A 496 -28.38 -14.17 9.88
N THR A 497 -28.21 -12.88 10.04
CA THR A 497 -27.10 -12.30 10.81
C THR A 497 -27.57 -11.99 12.23
N HIS A 498 -26.87 -12.55 13.22
CA HIS A 498 -27.19 -12.47 14.63
C HIS A 498 -26.01 -12.05 15.48
N ASP A 499 -26.30 -11.47 16.64
CA ASP A 499 -25.31 -11.34 17.72
C ASP A 499 -25.26 -12.67 18.51
N ILE A 500 -24.07 -13.24 18.69
CA ILE A 500 -23.87 -14.45 19.48
C ILE A 500 -23.31 -14.08 20.84
N TYR A 501 -24.02 -14.46 21.89
CA TYR A 501 -23.54 -14.33 23.25
C TYR A 501 -23.01 -15.66 23.76
N PHE A 502 -21.73 -15.68 24.10
CA PHE A 502 -21.12 -16.76 24.85
C PHE A 502 -21.43 -16.56 26.34
N THR A 503 -21.94 -17.59 27.02
CA THR A 503 -22.04 -17.63 28.46
C THR A 503 -21.25 -18.80 29.00
N TYR A 504 -20.55 -18.60 30.12
CA TYR A 504 -19.70 -19.63 30.71
C TYR A 504 -19.95 -19.79 32.18
N GLU A 505 -20.13 -21.01 32.63
CA GLU A 505 -20.32 -21.40 34.04
C GLU A 505 -19.36 -22.50 34.45
N ASN A 506 -18.74 -22.38 35.61
CA ASN A 506 -17.88 -23.41 36.17
C ASN A 506 -17.85 -23.37 37.70
N ASN A 507 -18.59 -24.25 38.34
CA ASN A 507 -18.71 -24.34 39.81
C ASN A 507 -17.41 -24.73 40.55
N LYS A 508 -16.37 -25.14 39.81
CA LYS A 508 -15.04 -25.41 40.40
C LYS A 508 -14.23 -24.14 40.60
N LEU A 509 -14.54 -23.06 39.92
CA LEU A 509 -13.89 -21.76 40.08
C LEU A 509 -14.35 -21.14 41.38
N LYS A 510 -13.43 -21.04 42.34
CA LYS A 510 -13.69 -20.48 43.67
C LYS A 510 -13.23 -19.02 43.78
N ASP A 511 -12.21 -18.67 43.03
CA ASP A 511 -11.70 -17.32 42.89
C ASP A 511 -12.48 -16.59 41.78
N PRO A 512 -13.14 -15.46 42.06
CA PRO A 512 -13.90 -14.71 41.09
C PRO A 512 -13.04 -14.18 39.94
N ASP A 513 -11.73 -14.00 40.14
CA ASP A 513 -10.81 -13.48 39.13
C ASP A 513 -10.11 -14.58 38.32
N GLN A 514 -10.38 -15.84 38.64
CA GLN A 514 -9.78 -16.97 37.93
C GLN A 514 -10.43 -17.19 36.57
N ASN A 515 -9.63 -17.16 35.50
CA ASN A 515 -10.07 -17.51 34.16
C ASN A 515 -10.33 -19.03 34.04
N GLY A 516 -11.49 -19.38 33.50
CA GLY A 516 -11.90 -20.78 33.28
C GLY A 516 -11.58 -21.27 31.87
N ILE A 517 -11.72 -20.39 30.88
CA ILE A 517 -11.44 -20.63 29.46
C ILE A 517 -10.94 -19.36 28.80
N THR A 518 -10.08 -19.53 27.80
CA THR A 518 -9.56 -18.42 26.98
C THR A 518 -9.72 -18.78 25.51
N PHE A 519 -10.28 -17.90 24.68
CA PHE A 519 -10.51 -18.11 23.25
C PHE A 519 -9.58 -17.25 22.41
N ASP A 520 -9.30 -17.78 21.19
CA ASP A 520 -8.52 -17.11 20.15
C ASP A 520 -9.44 -16.69 18.99
N TRP A 521 -10.02 -17.67 18.27
CA TRP A 521 -10.88 -17.41 17.12
C TRP A 521 -12.08 -18.36 17.04
N PHE A 522 -13.07 -17.99 16.20
CA PHE A 522 -14.35 -18.67 15.99
C PHE A 522 -14.65 -18.82 14.50
N TYR A 523 -14.92 -20.03 14.02
CA TYR A 523 -15.26 -20.34 12.64
C TYR A 523 -16.61 -21.03 12.56
N PHE A 524 -17.62 -20.29 12.12
CA PHE A 524 -18.97 -20.81 11.88
C PHE A 524 -19.03 -21.41 10.46
N THR A 525 -19.44 -22.67 10.33
CA THR A 525 -19.45 -23.43 9.08
C THR A 525 -20.59 -24.42 9.05
N GLN A 526 -20.68 -25.22 7.99
CA GLN A 526 -21.56 -26.37 7.90
C GLN A 526 -20.87 -27.60 8.49
N MET A 527 -21.65 -28.51 9.08
CA MET A 527 -21.15 -29.79 9.59
C MET A 527 -20.60 -30.63 8.43
N LEU A 528 -19.46 -31.26 8.67
CA LEU A 528 -18.91 -32.23 7.73
C LEU A 528 -19.75 -33.50 7.74
N PRO A 529 -20.07 -34.12 6.58
CA PRO A 529 -20.77 -35.39 6.50
C PRO A 529 -20.09 -36.51 7.30
N GLU A 530 -20.88 -37.38 7.95
CA GLU A 530 -20.39 -38.50 8.78
C GLU A 530 -21.06 -39.84 8.46
N ASP A 531 -21.81 -39.92 7.37
CA ASP A 531 -22.75 -41.02 7.09
C ASP A 531 -22.08 -42.36 6.79
N ASP A 532 -20.82 -42.36 6.36
CA ASP A 532 -20.10 -43.57 5.97
C ASP A 532 -18.61 -43.56 6.44
N LEU A 533 -17.88 -44.62 6.13
CA LEU A 533 -16.48 -44.77 6.50
C LEU A 533 -15.58 -43.76 5.79
N THR A 534 -15.91 -43.39 4.56
CA THR A 534 -15.18 -42.43 3.75
C THR A 534 -15.28 -41.02 4.37
N SER A 535 -16.48 -40.62 4.74
CA SER A 535 -16.75 -39.35 5.41
C SER A 535 -16.01 -39.25 6.75
N LYS A 536 -15.98 -40.33 7.53
CA LYS A 536 -15.22 -40.37 8.80
C LYS A 536 -13.71 -40.24 8.59
N GLU A 537 -13.17 -40.83 7.53
CA GLU A 537 -11.75 -40.70 7.21
C GLU A 537 -11.41 -39.27 6.78
N TYR A 538 -12.25 -38.62 5.94
CA TYR A 538 -12.05 -37.24 5.56
C TYR A 538 -12.20 -36.26 6.75
N LYS A 539 -13.14 -36.51 7.65
CA LYS A 539 -13.27 -35.73 8.90
C LYS A 539 -12.01 -35.85 9.76
N LYS A 540 -11.42 -37.04 9.86
CA LYS A 540 -10.15 -37.25 10.53
C LYS A 540 -9.02 -36.49 9.85
N GLN A 541 -8.92 -36.55 8.53
CA GLN A 541 -7.92 -35.79 7.75
C GLN A 541 -8.07 -34.26 7.94
N PHE A 542 -9.31 -33.76 8.00
CA PHE A 542 -9.59 -32.34 8.28
C PHE A 542 -8.98 -31.90 9.62
N TRP A 543 -9.17 -32.68 10.69
CA TRP A 543 -8.61 -32.38 12.00
C TRP A 543 -7.07 -32.49 12.00
N GLU A 544 -6.51 -33.51 11.37
CA GLU A 544 -5.06 -33.63 11.19
C GLU A 544 -4.46 -32.41 10.47
N LEU A 545 -5.18 -31.85 9.49
CA LEU A 545 -4.74 -30.67 8.75
C LEU A 545 -4.86 -29.40 9.61
N ILE A 546 -5.92 -29.23 10.38
CA ILE A 546 -6.06 -28.06 11.29
C ILE A 546 -4.95 -28.07 12.35
N GLU A 547 -4.74 -29.20 13.00
CA GLU A 547 -3.77 -29.37 14.09
C GLU A 547 -2.31 -29.43 13.63
N ALA A 548 -2.07 -29.49 12.30
CA ALA A 548 -0.71 -29.58 11.77
C ALA A 548 0.08 -28.28 12.08
N ASP A 549 1.20 -28.45 12.77
CA ASP A 549 2.17 -27.37 13.00
C ASP A 549 3.03 -27.18 11.75
N VAL A 550 2.71 -26.19 10.94
CA VAL A 550 3.42 -25.88 9.68
C VAL A 550 3.83 -24.41 9.65
N PRO A 551 4.97 -24.10 9.01
CA PRO A 551 5.36 -22.71 8.80
C PRO A 551 4.26 -21.95 8.04
N ALA A 552 4.12 -20.67 8.32
CA ALA A 552 3.12 -19.83 7.66
C ALA A 552 3.66 -18.43 7.42
N THR A 553 3.14 -17.75 6.41
CA THR A 553 3.49 -16.35 6.10
C THR A 553 2.25 -15.46 6.31
N PRO A 554 2.37 -14.34 7.01
CA PRO A 554 1.28 -13.36 7.11
C PRO A 554 0.86 -12.85 5.74
N ILE A 555 -0.44 -12.83 5.49
CA ILE A 555 -1.05 -12.35 4.25
C ILE A 555 -2.14 -11.32 4.55
N MET A 556 -2.54 -10.53 3.57
CA MET A 556 -3.67 -9.62 3.69
C MET A 556 -4.93 -10.29 3.10
N ILE A 557 -6.03 -10.22 3.83
CA ILE A 557 -7.34 -10.69 3.38
C ILE A 557 -8.38 -9.63 3.76
N GLU A 558 -9.30 -9.31 2.86
CA GLU A 558 -10.39 -8.37 3.13
C GLU A 558 -11.47 -8.97 4.04
N ASN A 559 -12.09 -8.13 4.87
CA ASN A 559 -13.27 -8.49 5.64
C ASN A 559 -14.49 -8.68 4.74
N PRO A 560 -15.38 -9.64 5.06
CA PRO A 560 -16.66 -9.74 4.37
C PRO A 560 -17.50 -8.47 4.60
N GLU A 561 -18.42 -8.19 3.67
CA GLU A 561 -19.24 -6.96 3.64
C GLU A 561 -19.88 -6.62 4.99
N ARG A 562 -20.42 -7.63 5.70
CA ARG A 562 -21.09 -7.45 7.01
C ARG A 562 -20.17 -6.97 8.13
N LEU A 563 -18.84 -7.08 7.95
CA LEU A 563 -17.82 -6.69 8.93
C LEU A 563 -17.01 -5.46 8.46
N LYS A 564 -17.40 -4.83 7.35
CA LYS A 564 -16.76 -3.61 6.87
C LYS A 564 -16.90 -2.48 7.90
N ARG A 565 -15.81 -1.73 8.03
CA ARG A 565 -15.70 -0.62 8.97
C ARG A 565 -15.99 0.71 8.26
N ALA A 566 -16.68 1.61 8.93
CA ALA A 566 -16.79 2.98 8.45
C ALA A 566 -15.43 3.69 8.54
N THR A 567 -15.13 4.52 7.55
CA THR A 567 -13.93 5.35 7.55
C THR A 567 -14.33 6.81 7.78
N HIS A 568 -13.57 7.50 8.61
CA HIS A 568 -13.77 8.90 8.96
C HIS A 568 -12.50 9.70 8.67
N LEU A 569 -12.64 10.98 8.44
CA LEU A 569 -11.52 11.92 8.47
C LEU A 569 -11.02 12.05 9.92
N PHE A 570 -9.72 12.04 10.12
CA PHE A 570 -9.14 12.25 11.44
C PHE A 570 -8.63 13.68 11.57
N ALA A 571 -9.23 14.46 12.48
CA ALA A 571 -8.79 15.82 12.74
C ALA A 571 -7.28 15.84 13.08
N LYS A 572 -6.48 16.55 12.28
CA LYS A 572 -5.03 16.64 12.42
C LYS A 572 -4.34 15.26 12.46
N GLY A 573 -4.89 14.26 11.79
CA GLY A 573 -4.35 12.92 11.72
C GLY A 573 -4.53 12.05 12.97
N SER A 574 -5.33 12.48 13.95
CA SER A 574 -5.55 11.76 15.20
C SER A 574 -6.77 10.84 15.10
N TRP A 575 -6.57 9.53 15.18
CA TRP A 575 -7.66 8.54 15.16
C TRP A 575 -8.64 8.69 16.36
N LEU A 576 -8.20 9.32 17.46
CA LEU A 576 -9.06 9.66 18.61
C LEU A 576 -10.01 10.83 18.35
N SER A 577 -9.86 11.52 17.21
CA SER A 577 -10.66 12.68 16.84
C SER A 577 -11.27 12.52 15.45
N PRO A 578 -12.17 11.53 15.25
CA PRO A 578 -12.84 11.34 13.98
C PRO A 578 -13.81 12.51 13.71
N GLU A 579 -13.73 13.07 12.52
CA GLU A 579 -14.71 14.04 12.03
C GLU A 579 -15.94 13.31 11.47
N GLN A 580 -17.06 14.01 11.32
CA GLN A 580 -18.24 13.41 10.68
C GLN A 580 -17.91 13.05 9.22
N SER A 581 -18.25 11.81 8.82
CA SER A 581 -18.06 11.25 7.47
C SER A 581 -18.93 11.96 6.44
#